data_af915794c13f76d13a73437cc7311d17
#
_entry.id   af915794c13f76d13a73437cc7311d17
#
_cell.length_a   1.000
_cell.length_b   1.000
_cell.length_c   1.000
_cell.angle_alpha   90.00
_cell.angle_beta   90.00
_cell.angle_gamma   90.00
#
_symmetry.space_group_name_H-M   'P 1'
#
loop_
_entity.id
_entity.type
_entity.pdbx_description
1 polymer ?
#
loop_
_entity_poly.entity_id
_entity_poly.type
_entity_poly.pdbx_seq_one_letter_code
_entity_poly.pdbx_strand_id
1 'polypeptide(L)'
;MKRLNLCLICVTLCFALTAISAGTVWSQPMTSLHVAEGNICTDVVDRTCQNANTRFYASADRLYCFTKIIGAQEDTYVTHFWHFGDKERARIKLSVRSPNWRTFSSKIIQPHEIGDWHVDVVGADGQVLMTIPFTIQP
;
A
#
# COMPACT_ATOMS: atom_id res chain seq x y z
N MET A 1 -59.16 19.61 -69.57
CA MET A 1 -59.44 20.60 -68.56
C MET A 1 -59.34 19.96 -67.20
N LYS A 2 -58.66 20.66 -66.29
CA LYS A 2 -58.75 20.60 -64.84
C LYS A 2 -57.57 19.97 -64.12
N ARG A 3 -56.75 20.90 -63.84
CA ARG A 3 -56.26 21.39 -62.55
C ARG A 3 -55.52 20.39 -61.73
N LEU A 4 -54.24 20.51 -61.89
CA LEU A 4 -53.18 20.06 -61.06
C LEU A 4 -53.35 20.67 -59.65
N ASN A 5 -53.58 19.84 -58.64
CA ASN A 5 -53.37 20.27 -57.27
C ASN A 5 -52.09 19.68 -56.75
N LEU A 6 -51.11 20.58 -56.69
CA LEU A 6 -49.82 20.33 -56.16
C LEU A 6 -49.92 20.35 -54.62
N CYS A 7 -49.95 19.19 -53.98
CA CYS A 7 -49.89 19.11 -52.52
C CYS A 7 -48.43 19.15 -52.08
N LEU A 8 -48.07 20.28 -51.54
CA LEU A 8 -46.74 20.49 -50.95
C LEU A 8 -46.61 19.70 -49.69
N ILE A 9 -45.87 18.60 -49.71
CA ILE A 9 -45.52 17.85 -48.53
C ILE A 9 -44.27 18.52 -47.92
N CYS A 10 -44.52 19.33 -46.89
CA CYS A 10 -43.46 19.80 -45.97
C CYS A 10 -42.91 18.62 -45.18
N VAL A 11 -41.76 18.11 -45.61
CA VAL A 11 -40.96 17.21 -44.81
C VAL A 11 -40.21 18.06 -43.78
N THR A 12 -40.74 18.20 -42.58
CA THR A 12 -40.00 18.76 -41.44
C THR A 12 -39.04 17.73 -40.93
N LEU A 13 -37.78 17.89 -41.29
CA LEU A 13 -36.67 17.09 -40.77
C LEU A 13 -36.37 17.55 -39.34
N CYS A 14 -36.92 16.86 -38.34
CA CYS A 14 -36.56 17.03 -36.93
C CYS A 14 -35.13 16.44 -36.70
N PHE A 15 -34.12 17.28 -36.74
CA PHE A 15 -32.80 16.96 -36.23
C PHE A 15 -32.88 16.90 -34.70
N ALA A 16 -33.02 15.73 -34.14
CA ALA A 16 -32.80 15.51 -32.71
C ALA A 16 -31.31 15.59 -32.44
N LEU A 17 -30.83 16.74 -31.95
CA LEU A 17 -29.50 16.85 -31.34
C LEU A 17 -29.51 16.07 -30.03
N THR A 18 -29.02 14.85 -30.06
CA THR A 18 -28.64 14.14 -28.85
C THR A 18 -27.36 14.77 -28.31
N ALA A 19 -27.49 15.63 -27.30
CA ALA A 19 -26.35 16.13 -26.55
C ALA A 19 -25.77 14.95 -25.75
N ILE A 20 -24.67 14.39 -26.23
CA ILE A 20 -23.86 13.43 -25.49
C ILE A 20 -23.16 14.25 -24.39
N SER A 21 -23.72 14.25 -23.19
CA SER A 21 -23.04 14.77 -22.01
C SER A 21 -21.83 13.86 -21.74
N ALA A 22 -20.65 14.28 -22.19
CA ALA A 22 -19.41 13.68 -21.76
C ALA A 22 -19.25 13.96 -20.25
N GLY A 23 -19.68 13.02 -19.43
CA GLY A 23 -19.42 13.05 -18.01
C GLY A 23 -17.91 12.99 -17.82
N THR A 24 -17.32 14.11 -17.38
CA THR A 24 -15.94 14.11 -16.93
C THR A 24 -15.86 13.26 -15.69
N VAL A 25 -15.38 12.04 -15.84
CA VAL A 25 -15.00 11.18 -14.72
C VAL A 25 -13.79 11.83 -14.08
N TRP A 26 -14.00 12.53 -12.99
CA TRP A 26 -12.92 13.01 -12.14
C TRP A 26 -12.32 11.79 -11.47
N SER A 27 -11.27 11.25 -12.06
CA SER A 27 -10.43 10.25 -11.42
C SER A 27 -9.70 10.98 -10.29
N GLN A 28 -10.23 10.87 -9.08
CA GLN A 28 -9.50 11.34 -7.90
C GLN A 28 -8.22 10.50 -7.81
N PRO A 29 -7.04 11.12 -7.61
CA PRO A 29 -5.84 10.36 -7.32
C PRO A 29 -6.12 9.60 -6.03
N MET A 30 -6.27 8.30 -6.13
CA MET A 30 -6.27 7.42 -4.97
C MET A 30 -4.87 7.54 -4.37
N THR A 31 -4.71 8.37 -3.35
CA THR A 31 -3.53 8.36 -2.50
C THR A 31 -3.54 7.01 -1.81
N SER A 32 -2.93 6.03 -2.44
CA SER A 32 -2.85 4.68 -1.91
C SER A 32 -1.91 4.68 -0.71
N LEU A 33 -2.32 3.97 0.35
CA LEU A 33 -1.45 3.68 1.47
C LEU A 33 -0.14 3.06 0.96
N HIS A 34 1.00 3.62 1.35
CA HIS A 34 2.31 3.09 0.95
C HIS A 34 3.35 3.25 2.06
N VAL A 35 4.40 2.45 1.98
CA VAL A 35 5.54 2.52 2.88
C VAL A 35 6.58 3.44 2.26
N ALA A 36 6.78 4.61 2.86
CA ALA A 36 7.78 5.59 2.41
C ALA A 36 9.18 5.22 2.91
N GLU A 37 9.28 4.50 4.03
CA GLU A 37 10.54 4.07 4.64
C GLU A 37 10.30 2.76 5.39
N GLY A 38 11.17 1.78 5.18
CA GLY A 38 11.14 0.50 5.86
C GLY A 38 12.56 0.01 6.11
N ASN A 39 12.91 -0.24 7.37
CA ASN A 39 14.26 -0.66 7.77
C ASN A 39 14.21 -1.71 8.89
N ILE A 40 15.21 -2.59 8.89
CA ILE A 40 15.51 -3.45 10.03
C ILE A 40 16.65 -2.82 10.82
N CYS A 41 16.52 -2.76 12.13
CA CYS A 41 17.49 -2.14 13.02
C CYS A 41 17.58 -2.84 14.38
N THR A 42 18.61 -2.48 15.15
CA THR A 42 18.87 -3.09 16.46
C THR A 42 18.10 -2.40 17.58
N ASP A 43 17.63 -1.16 17.35
CA ASP A 43 16.84 -0.41 18.33
C ASP A 43 15.99 0.67 17.64
N VAL A 44 14.99 1.17 18.33
CA VAL A 44 14.18 2.33 17.91
C VAL A 44 14.13 3.33 19.06
N VAL A 45 14.74 4.49 18.85
CA VAL A 45 14.81 5.58 19.82
C VAL A 45 14.18 6.82 19.20
N ASP A 46 13.26 7.48 19.93
CA ASP A 46 12.55 8.68 19.46
C ASP A 46 11.95 8.52 18.05
N ARG A 47 11.33 7.36 17.80
CA ARG A 47 10.77 6.99 16.50
C ARG A 47 11.80 7.02 15.36
N THR A 48 13.04 6.70 15.68
CA THR A 48 14.15 6.61 14.74
C THR A 48 14.83 5.26 14.86
N CYS A 49 15.01 4.60 13.73
CA CYS A 49 15.70 3.33 13.61
C CYS A 49 17.19 3.52 13.88
N GLN A 50 17.75 2.75 14.80
CA GLN A 50 19.18 2.78 15.15
C GLN A 50 19.89 1.59 14.53
N ASN A 51 21.06 1.84 13.93
CA ASN A 51 21.90 0.81 13.30
C ASN A 51 21.13 0.00 12.23
N ALA A 52 20.42 0.71 11.35
CA ALA A 52 19.73 0.09 10.23
C ALA A 52 20.74 -0.65 9.32
N ASN A 53 20.44 -1.90 9.00
CA ASN A 53 21.28 -2.72 8.15
C ASN A 53 20.46 -3.82 7.47
N THR A 54 21.08 -4.51 6.52
CA THR A 54 20.54 -5.70 5.87
C THR A 54 21.19 -7.00 6.37
N ARG A 55 22.22 -6.91 7.21
CA ARG A 55 22.92 -8.05 7.81
C ARG A 55 23.10 -7.82 9.30
N PHE A 56 22.73 -8.85 10.07
CA PHE A 56 22.85 -8.84 11.54
C PHE A 56 23.46 -10.15 11.99
N TYR A 57 24.04 -10.15 13.19
CA TYR A 57 24.53 -11.36 13.82
C TYR A 57 23.44 -11.96 14.72
N ALA A 58 23.45 -13.28 14.88
CA ALA A 58 22.51 -13.98 15.76
C ALA A 58 22.57 -13.49 17.22
N SER A 59 23.72 -12.93 17.62
CA SER A 59 23.91 -12.30 18.93
C SER A 59 23.14 -10.99 19.12
N ALA A 60 22.54 -10.43 18.07
CA ALA A 60 21.70 -9.22 18.20
C ALA A 60 20.46 -9.46 19.07
N ASP A 61 20.05 -10.70 19.27
CA ASP A 61 18.94 -11.13 20.08
C ASP A 61 17.59 -10.59 19.59
N ARG A 62 17.38 -9.28 19.64
CA ARG A 62 16.15 -8.60 19.21
C ARG A 62 16.43 -7.67 18.04
N LEU A 63 15.57 -7.77 17.01
CA LEU A 63 15.55 -6.84 15.87
C LEU A 63 14.20 -6.14 15.79
N TYR A 64 14.23 -4.97 15.19
CA TYR A 64 13.07 -4.12 14.98
C TYR A 64 12.84 -3.91 13.49
N CYS A 65 11.58 -3.96 13.07
CA CYS A 65 11.15 -3.51 11.75
C CYS A 65 10.46 -2.17 11.92
N PHE A 66 11.11 -1.12 11.47
CA PHE A 66 10.60 0.25 11.50
C PHE A 66 9.99 0.59 10.15
N THR A 67 8.81 1.21 10.15
CA THR A 67 8.14 1.67 8.93
C THR A 67 7.56 3.07 9.08
N LYS A 68 7.66 3.84 8.01
CA LYS A 68 6.96 5.11 7.82
C LYS A 68 5.86 4.91 6.78
N ILE A 69 4.63 5.02 7.21
CA ILE A 69 3.44 4.81 6.40
C ILE A 69 2.87 6.16 5.98
N ILE A 70 2.60 6.31 4.69
CA ILE A 70 2.06 7.54 4.08
C ILE A 70 0.74 7.22 3.38
N GLY A 71 -0.16 8.21 3.35
CA GLY A 71 -1.35 8.18 2.53
C GLY A 71 -2.60 7.61 3.19
N ALA A 72 -2.58 7.36 4.51
CA ALA A 72 -3.79 6.96 5.22
C ALA A 72 -4.84 8.10 5.17
N GLN A 73 -6.05 7.78 4.66
CA GLN A 73 -7.16 8.72 4.56
C GLN A 73 -8.05 8.68 5.80
N GLU A 74 -7.96 7.62 6.57
CA GLU A 74 -8.68 7.35 7.80
C GLU A 74 -7.85 6.42 8.68
N ASP A 75 -8.29 6.19 9.91
CA ASP A 75 -7.67 5.21 10.80
C ASP A 75 -7.68 3.84 10.14
N THR A 76 -6.51 3.22 10.05
CA THR A 76 -6.30 1.92 9.45
C THR A 76 -5.22 1.16 10.20
N TYR A 77 -4.67 0.12 9.60
CA TYR A 77 -3.56 -0.64 10.15
C TYR A 77 -2.70 -1.24 9.05
N VAL A 78 -1.49 -1.57 9.41
CA VAL A 78 -0.62 -2.46 8.63
C VAL A 78 -0.24 -3.65 9.51
N THR A 79 0.16 -4.74 8.89
CA THR A 79 0.63 -5.93 9.59
C THR A 79 2.05 -6.22 9.14
N HIS A 80 2.96 -6.40 10.08
CA HIS A 80 4.31 -6.88 9.82
C HIS A 80 4.33 -8.40 9.96
N PHE A 81 4.60 -9.08 8.84
CA PHE A 81 4.79 -10.52 8.80
C PHE A 81 6.28 -10.82 8.76
N TRP A 82 6.81 -11.36 9.83
CA TRP A 82 8.20 -11.78 9.91
C TRP A 82 8.34 -13.20 9.41
N HIS A 83 9.18 -13.39 8.40
CA HIS A 83 9.45 -14.68 7.79
C HIS A 83 10.92 -15.07 7.93
N PHE A 84 11.15 -16.32 8.30
CA PHE A 84 12.45 -16.99 8.20
C PHE A 84 12.39 -17.99 7.05
N GLY A 85 13.06 -17.68 5.94
CA GLY A 85 12.80 -18.39 4.69
C GLY A 85 11.32 -18.31 4.32
N ASP A 86 10.67 -19.46 4.13
CA ASP A 86 9.26 -19.55 3.79
C ASP A 86 8.33 -19.61 5.00
N LYS A 87 8.88 -19.62 6.21
CA LYS A 87 8.10 -19.80 7.44
C LYS A 87 7.75 -18.48 8.09
N GLU A 88 6.46 -18.23 8.29
CA GLU A 88 5.98 -17.13 9.12
C GLU A 88 6.40 -17.39 10.59
N ARG A 89 7.11 -16.42 11.19
CA ARG A 89 7.63 -16.50 12.56
C ARG A 89 6.90 -15.57 13.52
N ALA A 90 6.33 -14.48 13.00
CA ALA A 90 5.53 -13.57 13.79
C ALA A 90 4.61 -12.74 12.88
N ARG A 91 3.52 -12.27 13.45
CA ARG A 91 2.53 -11.43 12.78
C ARG A 91 2.09 -10.35 13.76
N ILE A 92 2.41 -9.10 13.49
CA ILE A 92 2.13 -7.99 14.39
C ILE A 92 1.29 -6.94 13.66
N LYS A 93 0.06 -6.72 14.14
CA LYS A 93 -0.84 -5.70 13.65
C LYS A 93 -0.53 -4.36 14.32
N LEU A 94 -0.36 -3.32 13.53
CA LEU A 94 0.05 -1.98 13.96
C LEU A 94 -0.94 -0.94 13.46
N SER A 95 -1.51 -0.15 14.36
CA SER A 95 -2.42 0.94 14.01
C SER A 95 -1.71 2.04 13.24
N VAL A 96 -2.43 2.62 12.26
CA VAL A 96 -2.02 3.80 11.48
C VAL A 96 -3.10 4.85 11.64
N ARG A 97 -2.80 5.96 12.32
CA ARG A 97 -3.81 6.95 12.77
C ARG A 97 -3.63 8.34 12.16
N SER A 98 -2.73 8.48 11.21
CA SER A 98 -2.55 9.73 10.47
C SER A 98 -1.96 9.48 9.09
N PRO A 99 -2.05 10.46 8.16
CA PRO A 99 -1.50 10.35 6.81
C PRO A 99 0.02 10.21 6.74
N ASN A 100 0.73 10.49 7.84
CA ASN A 100 2.17 10.32 7.97
C ASN A 100 2.44 9.68 9.34
N TRP A 101 2.66 8.38 9.34
CA TRP A 101 2.72 7.60 10.58
C TRP A 101 3.97 6.75 10.65
N ARG A 102 4.70 6.84 11.77
CA ARG A 102 5.84 5.97 12.08
C ARG A 102 5.42 4.94 13.09
N THR A 103 5.75 3.69 12.79
CA THR A 103 5.46 2.55 13.66
C THR A 103 6.53 1.48 13.52
N PHE A 104 6.59 0.57 14.46
CA PHE A 104 7.54 -0.53 14.43
C PHE A 104 7.00 -1.76 15.13
N SER A 105 7.54 -2.90 14.77
CA SER A 105 7.41 -4.17 15.48
C SER A 105 8.78 -4.71 15.83
N SER A 106 8.84 -5.68 16.73
CA SER A 106 10.09 -6.36 17.08
C SER A 106 9.94 -7.86 17.13
N LYS A 107 11.06 -8.56 16.92
CA LYS A 107 11.14 -10.01 16.97
C LYS A 107 12.43 -10.43 17.63
N ILE A 108 12.34 -11.36 18.60
CA ILE A 108 13.50 -12.04 19.13
C ILE A 108 13.93 -13.07 18.09
N ILE A 109 15.21 -13.02 17.71
CA ILE A 109 15.84 -13.96 16.81
C ILE A 109 16.50 -15.06 17.64
N GLN A 110 16.14 -16.30 17.36
CA GLN A 110 16.74 -17.43 18.05
C GLN A 110 18.15 -17.72 17.50
N PRO A 111 19.08 -18.23 18.33
CA PRO A 111 20.47 -18.48 17.90
C PRO A 111 20.61 -19.41 16.68
N HIS A 112 19.64 -20.30 16.45
CA HIS A 112 19.65 -21.24 15.33
C HIS A 112 18.96 -20.71 14.07
N GLU A 113 18.34 -19.53 14.13
CA GLU A 113 17.60 -18.93 13.00
C GLU A 113 18.54 -18.11 12.09
N ILE A 114 19.65 -18.73 11.69
CA ILE A 114 20.66 -18.17 10.79
C ILE A 114 20.21 -18.36 9.34
N GLY A 115 20.30 -17.31 8.52
CA GLY A 115 19.95 -17.35 7.11
C GLY A 115 19.09 -16.16 6.68
N ASP A 116 18.35 -16.35 5.62
CA ASP A 116 17.56 -15.29 4.99
C ASP A 116 16.21 -15.08 5.67
N TRP A 117 15.95 -13.84 5.97
CA TRP A 117 14.72 -13.34 6.57
C TRP A 117 14.11 -12.24 5.71
N HIS A 118 12.83 -12.02 5.86
CA HIS A 118 12.18 -10.80 5.37
C HIS A 118 10.98 -10.44 6.23
N VAL A 119 10.61 -9.16 6.18
CA VAL A 119 9.34 -8.68 6.73
C VAL A 119 8.49 -8.16 5.60
N ASP A 120 7.27 -8.72 5.47
CA ASP A 120 6.25 -8.17 4.59
C ASP A 120 5.40 -7.18 5.37
N VAL A 121 5.27 -5.99 4.85
CA VAL A 121 4.36 -4.96 5.34
C VAL A 121 3.08 -5.05 4.54
N VAL A 122 2.00 -5.47 5.18
CA VAL A 122 0.73 -5.77 4.52
C VAL A 122 -0.34 -4.79 4.98
N GLY A 123 -1.06 -4.18 4.04
CA GLY A 123 -2.17 -3.27 4.31
C GLY A 123 -3.41 -4.00 4.82
N ALA A 124 -4.39 -3.24 5.29
CA ALA A 124 -5.66 -3.77 5.81
C ALA A 124 -6.47 -4.54 4.75
N ASP A 125 -6.27 -4.25 3.47
CA ASP A 125 -6.86 -4.94 2.32
C ASP A 125 -6.14 -6.25 1.94
N GLY A 126 -5.06 -6.61 2.65
CA GLY A 126 -4.24 -7.80 2.37
C GLY A 126 -3.16 -7.60 1.31
N GLN A 127 -3.01 -6.40 0.76
CA GLN A 127 -1.98 -6.11 -0.22
C GLN A 127 -0.61 -5.94 0.44
N VAL A 128 0.42 -6.59 -0.12
CA VAL A 128 1.81 -6.37 0.30
C VAL A 128 2.26 -4.99 -0.19
N LEU A 129 2.57 -4.10 0.75
CA LEU A 129 3.01 -2.73 0.46
C LEU A 129 4.52 -2.64 0.28
N MET A 130 5.27 -3.46 0.99
CA MET A 130 6.73 -3.53 0.94
C MET A 130 7.22 -4.85 1.51
N THR A 131 8.28 -5.39 0.94
CA THR A 131 9.06 -6.51 1.49
C THR A 131 10.44 -6.01 1.88
N ILE A 132 10.85 -6.24 3.11
CA ILE A 132 12.13 -5.77 3.68
C ILE A 132 13.00 -7.00 3.97
N PRO A 133 13.96 -7.35 3.10
CA PRO A 133 14.83 -8.50 3.30
C PRO A 133 16.02 -8.15 4.21
N PHE A 134 16.49 -9.16 4.96
CA PHE A 134 17.70 -9.10 5.75
C PHE A 134 18.26 -10.51 5.97
N THR A 135 19.50 -10.60 6.43
CA THR A 135 20.18 -11.87 6.68
C THR A 135 20.74 -11.91 8.10
N ILE A 136 20.57 -13.05 8.76
CA ILE A 136 21.20 -13.34 10.06
C ILE A 136 22.43 -14.19 9.81
N GLN A 137 23.55 -13.74 10.34
CA GLN A 137 24.88 -14.40 10.28
C GLN A 137 25.21 -15.02 11.65
N PRO A 138 26.10 -16.04 11.65
CA PRO A 138 26.61 -16.63 12.88
C PRO A 138 27.31 -15.65 13.80
#